data_5d9ba6b3d3f5a6320ec23683f7277a51
#
_entry.id   5d9ba6b3d3f5a6320ec23683f7277a51
#
_cell.length_a   1.000
_cell.length_b   1.000
_cell.length_c   1.000
_cell.angle_alpha   90.00
_cell.angle_beta   90.00
_cell.angle_gamma   90.00
#
_symmetry.space_group_name_H-M   'P 1'
#
loop_
_entity.id
_entity.type
_entity.pdbx_description
1 polymer ?
#
loop_
_entity_poly.entity_id
_entity_poly.type
_entity_poly.pdbx_seq_one_letter_code
_entity_poly.pdbx_strand_id
1 'polypeptide(L)'
;IITMEPKIPFEETDAIKARLRQFTDDINSGKYEFSTLARLYSEDPESAKRGGELGFLGKTSLLPEFANVAFNLKDPKKISQIVQTEYGYHIIQLIEKRGDRINCRHILLKPKVSDKELNECMTRMDSLYNDLTAKKFTFEEAATFISADKDTRNNKGLMVNQNFESDNHSTPKFEMAELPQEIGKMVYTMQVGDISKPFTMINDKQKEVVAIVKLKARVDQHKANISDDYQALKSIVESRKREELLHDWIIKKQKSTYVRISDGWRNCDFQYPGWIKE
;
A
#
# COMPACT_ATOMS: atom_id res chain seq x y z
N ILE A 1 -14.03 4.26 8.95
CA ILE A 1 -13.15 3.60 9.90
C ILE A 1 -12.39 4.62 10.74
N ILE A 2 -12.12 4.29 11.98
CA ILE A 2 -11.19 4.98 12.89
C ILE A 2 -10.16 3.95 13.30
N THR A 3 -8.88 4.26 13.19
CA THR A 3 -7.80 3.37 13.63
C THR A 3 -6.94 4.04 14.68
N MET A 4 -6.37 3.26 15.57
CA MET A 4 -5.40 3.70 16.57
C MET A 4 -4.22 2.74 16.59
N GLU A 5 -3.01 3.30 16.46
CA GLU A 5 -1.78 2.50 16.57
C GLU A 5 -1.42 2.35 18.05
N PRO A 6 -1.12 1.12 18.53
CA PRO A 6 -0.54 0.92 19.85
C PRO A 6 0.79 1.67 19.98
N LYS A 7 1.10 2.15 21.16
CA LYS A 7 2.38 2.80 21.41
C LYS A 7 3.48 1.75 21.47
N ILE A 8 4.53 1.96 20.72
CA ILE A 8 5.69 1.09 20.75
C ILE A 8 6.56 1.49 21.94
N PRO A 9 6.94 0.57 22.85
CA PRO A 9 7.83 0.84 23.95
C PRO A 9 9.20 1.32 23.49
N PHE A 10 9.83 2.18 24.27
CA PHE A 10 11.18 2.68 23.97
C PHE A 10 12.20 1.54 23.97
N GLU A 11 12.06 0.60 24.90
CA GLU A 11 12.91 -0.59 25.03
C GLU A 11 12.91 -1.43 23.75
N GLU A 12 11.75 -1.59 23.11
CA GLU A 12 11.63 -2.35 21.86
C GLU A 12 12.37 -1.63 20.72
N THR A 13 12.18 -0.33 20.61
CA THR A 13 12.87 0.47 19.57
C THR A 13 14.40 0.48 19.78
N ASP A 14 14.87 0.51 21.01
CA ASP A 14 16.29 0.44 21.35
C ASP A 14 16.88 -0.94 21.09
N ALA A 15 16.15 -2.01 21.40
CA ALA A 15 16.55 -3.38 21.10
C ALA A 15 16.74 -3.59 19.60
N ILE A 16 15.80 -3.10 18.77
CA ILE A 16 15.90 -3.16 17.31
C ILE A 16 17.12 -2.39 16.81
N LYS A 17 17.34 -1.16 17.29
CA LYS A 17 18.48 -0.35 16.90
C LYS A 17 19.80 -1.01 17.32
N ALA A 18 19.87 -1.59 18.51
CA ALA A 18 21.04 -2.34 18.99
C ALA A 18 21.31 -3.55 18.08
N ARG A 19 20.27 -4.28 17.69
CA ARG A 19 20.40 -5.44 16.79
C ARG A 19 20.88 -5.03 15.38
N LEU A 20 20.36 -3.94 14.83
CA LEU A 20 20.82 -3.43 13.54
C LEU A 20 22.27 -2.93 13.59
N ARG A 21 22.71 -2.30 14.70
CA ARG A 21 24.13 -1.95 14.91
C ARG A 21 24.99 -3.21 14.94
N GLN A 22 24.59 -4.23 15.67
CA GLN A 22 25.29 -5.51 15.71
C GLN A 22 25.43 -6.13 14.31
N PHE A 23 24.36 -6.12 13.50
CA PHE A 23 24.41 -6.57 12.10
C PHE A 23 25.43 -5.78 11.30
N THR A 24 25.43 -4.45 11.46
CA THR A 24 26.40 -3.56 10.81
C THR A 24 27.84 -3.91 11.19
N ASP A 25 28.11 -4.16 12.47
CA ASP A 25 29.44 -4.53 12.98
C ASP A 25 29.87 -5.92 12.47
N ASP A 26 28.97 -6.89 12.49
CA ASP A 26 29.20 -8.26 12.00
C ASP A 26 29.51 -8.27 10.49
N ILE A 27 28.85 -7.42 9.70
CA ILE A 27 29.12 -7.29 8.26
C ILE A 27 30.46 -6.56 8.03
N ASN A 28 30.70 -5.47 8.71
CA ASN A 28 31.92 -4.68 8.57
C ASN A 28 33.18 -5.47 8.98
N SER A 29 33.06 -6.38 9.96
CA SER A 29 34.13 -7.29 10.36
C SER A 29 34.30 -8.49 9.43
N GLY A 30 33.43 -8.67 8.43
CA GLY A 30 33.47 -9.80 7.52
C GLY A 30 32.96 -11.13 8.12
N LYS A 31 32.36 -11.10 9.31
CA LYS A 31 31.82 -12.28 9.98
C LYS A 31 30.62 -12.88 9.25
N TYR A 32 29.77 -12.00 8.68
CA TYR A 32 28.62 -12.37 7.87
C TYR A 32 28.51 -11.48 6.65
N GLU A 33 28.00 -12.06 5.57
CA GLU A 33 27.56 -11.31 4.39
C GLU A 33 26.22 -10.60 4.66
N PHE A 34 26.06 -9.38 4.13
CA PHE A 34 24.80 -8.65 4.24
C PHE A 34 23.60 -9.47 3.74
N SER A 35 23.78 -10.15 2.60
CA SER A 35 22.74 -10.99 1.98
C SER A 35 22.31 -12.15 2.87
N THR A 36 23.24 -12.72 3.64
CA THR A 36 22.95 -13.80 4.59
C THR A 36 22.08 -13.29 5.75
N LEU A 37 22.48 -12.16 6.37
CA LEU A 37 21.69 -11.57 7.46
C LEU A 37 20.33 -11.09 6.97
N ALA A 38 20.25 -10.55 5.75
CA ALA A 38 18.97 -10.15 5.16
C ALA A 38 18.02 -11.35 4.99
N ARG A 39 18.50 -12.47 4.49
CA ARG A 39 17.68 -13.70 4.34
C ARG A 39 17.20 -14.27 5.67
N LEU A 40 18.03 -14.18 6.71
CA LEU A 40 17.73 -14.76 8.02
C LEU A 40 16.83 -13.87 8.89
N TYR A 41 16.99 -12.57 8.79
CA TYR A 41 16.44 -11.64 9.79
C TYR A 41 15.61 -10.49 9.24
N SER A 42 15.68 -10.20 7.92
CA SER A 42 14.87 -9.12 7.38
C SER A 42 13.37 -9.46 7.41
N GLU A 43 12.58 -8.54 7.94
CA GLU A 43 11.12 -8.64 8.02
C GLU A 43 10.44 -8.01 6.79
N ASP A 44 11.18 -7.83 5.69
CA ASP A 44 10.65 -7.64 4.34
C ASP A 44 10.77 -8.95 3.55
N PRO A 45 9.69 -9.76 3.48
CA PRO A 45 9.77 -11.12 2.93
C PRO A 45 10.11 -11.17 1.44
N GLU A 46 9.81 -10.11 0.69
CA GLU A 46 10.08 -10.09 -0.74
C GLU A 46 11.56 -9.88 -1.04
N SER A 47 12.19 -8.89 -0.43
CA SER A 47 13.61 -8.64 -0.62
C SER A 47 14.49 -9.63 0.15
N ALA A 48 14.03 -10.12 1.32
CA ALA A 48 14.76 -11.12 2.11
C ALA A 48 15.14 -12.36 1.29
N LYS A 49 14.20 -12.89 0.49
CA LYS A 49 14.45 -14.05 -0.41
C LYS A 49 15.60 -13.78 -1.39
N ARG A 50 15.80 -12.53 -1.78
CA ARG A 50 16.86 -12.05 -2.68
C ARG A 50 18.08 -11.49 -1.92
N GLY A 51 18.23 -11.79 -0.61
CA GLY A 51 19.32 -11.25 0.21
C GLY A 51 19.19 -9.75 0.49
N GLY A 52 17.98 -9.25 0.55
CA GLY A 52 17.63 -7.85 0.79
C GLY A 52 17.63 -6.96 -0.46
N GLU A 53 17.88 -7.50 -1.65
CA GLU A 53 18.02 -6.73 -2.90
C GLU A 53 16.67 -6.24 -3.41
N LEU A 54 16.60 -4.93 -3.73
CA LEU A 54 15.41 -4.25 -4.22
C LEU A 54 15.36 -4.13 -5.76
N GLY A 55 16.51 -4.32 -6.45
CA GLY A 55 16.65 -4.02 -7.86
C GLY A 55 16.82 -2.53 -8.16
N PHE A 56 16.85 -2.15 -9.46
CA PHE A 56 17.05 -0.77 -9.87
C PHE A 56 15.77 0.05 -9.71
N LEU A 57 15.75 0.95 -8.73
CA LEU A 57 14.62 1.84 -8.42
C LEU A 57 15.02 3.31 -8.57
N GLY A 58 14.08 4.12 -9.03
CA GLY A 58 14.20 5.57 -9.03
C GLY A 58 13.90 6.17 -7.65
N LYS A 59 14.29 7.43 -7.45
CA LYS A 59 14.12 8.12 -6.15
C LYS A 59 12.65 8.21 -5.73
N THR A 60 11.74 8.38 -6.67
CA THR A 60 10.29 8.51 -6.42
C THR A 60 9.59 7.19 -6.10
N SER A 61 10.24 6.06 -6.36
CA SER A 61 9.70 4.73 -6.05
C SER A 61 10.05 4.25 -4.63
N LEU A 62 10.75 5.07 -3.87
CA LEU A 62 11.20 4.78 -2.51
C LEU A 62 10.63 5.82 -1.55
N LEU A 63 10.43 5.44 -0.29
CA LEU A 63 10.07 6.41 0.75
C LEU A 63 11.13 7.50 0.87
N PRO A 64 10.76 8.77 1.08
CA PRO A 64 11.69 9.89 1.10
C PRO A 64 12.87 9.70 2.06
N GLU A 65 12.63 9.19 3.28
CA GLU A 65 13.64 8.93 4.29
C GLU A 65 14.65 7.88 3.83
N PHE A 66 14.14 6.79 3.23
CA PHE A 66 14.96 5.72 2.68
C PHE A 66 15.74 6.20 1.45
N ALA A 67 15.07 6.87 0.51
CA ALA A 67 15.65 7.38 -0.71
C ALA A 67 16.79 8.36 -0.44
N ASN A 68 16.60 9.29 0.50
CA ASN A 68 17.62 10.30 0.85
C ASN A 68 18.91 9.64 1.35
N VAL A 69 18.83 8.58 2.14
CA VAL A 69 20.02 7.86 2.60
C VAL A 69 20.60 6.98 1.50
N ALA A 70 19.76 6.18 0.81
CA ALA A 70 20.21 5.25 -0.21
C ALA A 70 20.95 5.96 -1.37
N PHE A 71 20.39 7.08 -1.86
CA PHE A 71 21.01 7.85 -2.95
C PHE A 71 22.28 8.61 -2.54
N ASN A 72 22.50 8.85 -1.24
CA ASN A 72 23.72 9.46 -0.72
C ASN A 72 24.86 8.45 -0.49
N LEU A 73 24.60 7.15 -0.50
CA LEU A 73 25.62 6.12 -0.44
C LEU A 73 26.53 6.20 -1.67
N LYS A 74 27.83 6.19 -1.47
CA LYS A 74 28.85 6.26 -2.54
C LYS A 74 29.69 4.98 -2.62
N ASP A 75 29.81 4.28 -1.51
CA ASP A 75 30.70 3.11 -1.38
C ASP A 75 29.85 1.85 -1.17
N PRO A 76 29.91 0.85 -2.08
CA PRO A 76 29.19 -0.41 -1.93
C PRO A 76 29.61 -1.24 -0.71
N LYS A 77 30.77 -0.96 -0.13
CA LYS A 77 31.26 -1.67 1.07
C LYS A 77 30.70 -1.09 2.36
N LYS A 78 30.19 0.15 2.32
CA LYS A 78 29.67 0.84 3.51
C LYS A 78 28.17 0.57 3.69
N ILE A 79 27.78 0.34 4.94
CA ILE A 79 26.39 0.25 5.35
C ILE A 79 25.93 1.63 5.82
N SER A 80 24.68 1.96 5.56
CA SER A 80 24.07 3.21 5.99
C SER A 80 23.97 3.29 7.53
N GLN A 81 23.72 4.50 8.01
CA GLN A 81 23.10 4.68 9.32
C GLN A 81 21.72 4.00 9.35
N ILE A 82 21.20 3.76 10.55
CA ILE A 82 19.86 3.26 10.73
C ILE A 82 18.86 4.30 10.22
N VAL A 83 18.00 3.90 9.30
CA VAL A 83 16.94 4.72 8.72
C VAL A 83 15.62 4.30 9.30
N GLN A 84 14.87 5.24 9.85
CA GLN A 84 13.51 5.00 10.31
C GLN A 84 12.54 5.42 9.21
N THR A 85 11.59 4.53 8.89
CA THR A 85 10.48 4.78 7.98
C THR A 85 9.17 4.36 8.64
N GLU A 86 8.06 4.56 7.96
CA GLU A 86 6.77 4.08 8.44
C GLU A 86 6.68 2.54 8.53
N TYR A 87 7.53 1.80 7.80
CA TYR A 87 7.59 0.33 7.87
C TYR A 87 8.46 -0.22 8.99
N GLY A 88 9.35 0.60 9.58
CA GLY A 88 10.26 0.18 10.64
C GLY A 88 11.65 0.78 10.51
N TYR A 89 12.66 0.03 10.95
CA TYR A 89 14.05 0.45 10.97
C TYR A 89 14.86 -0.33 9.95
N HIS A 90 15.65 0.37 9.16
CA HIS A 90 16.42 -0.19 8.06
C HIS A 90 17.92 0.10 8.20
N ILE A 91 18.74 -0.82 7.73
CA ILE A 91 20.10 -0.57 7.28
C ILE A 91 20.20 -0.88 5.79
N ILE A 92 20.97 -0.08 5.05
CA ILE A 92 21.00 -0.11 3.59
C ILE A 92 22.45 -0.26 3.14
N GLN A 93 22.67 -1.09 2.13
CA GLN A 93 23.95 -1.22 1.44
C GLN A 93 23.75 -0.97 -0.06
N LEU A 94 24.60 -0.14 -0.64
CA LEU A 94 24.64 0.12 -2.07
C LEU A 94 25.15 -1.15 -2.80
N ILE A 95 24.53 -1.50 -3.92
CA ILE A 95 25.06 -2.47 -4.87
C ILE A 95 25.62 -1.72 -6.08
N GLU A 96 24.79 -0.92 -6.75
CA GLU A 96 25.16 -0.22 -7.97
C GLU A 96 24.31 1.03 -8.18
N LYS A 97 24.88 2.03 -8.86
CA LYS A 97 24.12 3.20 -9.38
C LYS A 97 24.20 3.26 -10.89
N ARG A 98 23.08 3.53 -11.54
CA ARG A 98 22.98 3.75 -12.98
C ARG A 98 22.13 4.99 -13.26
N GLY A 99 22.80 6.10 -13.58
CA GLY A 99 22.12 7.38 -13.80
C GLY A 99 21.28 7.80 -12.58
N ASP A 100 19.98 7.93 -12.80
CA ASP A 100 18.98 8.33 -11.80
C ASP A 100 18.37 7.13 -11.01
N ARG A 101 18.89 5.92 -11.21
CA ARG A 101 18.43 4.70 -10.54
C ARG A 101 19.51 4.12 -9.64
N ILE A 102 19.07 3.51 -8.55
CA ILE A 102 19.92 2.83 -7.59
C ILE A 102 19.46 1.37 -7.41
N ASN A 103 20.43 0.45 -7.40
CA ASN A 103 20.24 -0.89 -6.88
C ASN A 103 20.89 -0.96 -5.50
N CYS A 104 20.10 -1.29 -4.49
CA CYS A 104 20.56 -1.45 -3.12
C CYS A 104 19.90 -2.67 -2.47
N ARG A 105 20.46 -3.08 -1.36
CA ARG A 105 19.88 -4.10 -0.47
C ARG A 105 19.63 -3.50 0.89
N HIS A 106 18.62 -4.02 1.58
CA HIS A 106 18.29 -3.57 2.93
C HIS A 106 17.97 -4.74 3.88
N ILE A 107 18.07 -4.46 5.16
CA ILE A 107 17.52 -5.28 6.23
C ILE A 107 16.51 -4.42 6.96
N LEU A 108 15.27 -4.88 7.02
CA LEU A 108 14.17 -4.25 7.74
C LEU A 108 13.90 -5.02 9.03
N LEU A 109 13.84 -4.32 10.16
CA LEU A 109 13.27 -4.81 11.40
C LEU A 109 12.09 -3.94 11.82
N LYS A 110 10.97 -4.59 12.16
CA LYS A 110 9.73 -3.93 12.59
C LYS A 110 9.60 -3.99 14.10
N PRO A 111 9.26 -2.88 14.79
CA PRO A 111 8.96 -2.95 16.21
C PRO A 111 7.69 -3.78 16.44
N LYS A 112 7.77 -4.67 17.41
CA LYS A 112 6.64 -5.52 17.81
C LYS A 112 5.84 -4.83 18.89
N VAL A 113 4.55 -4.97 18.78
CA VAL A 113 3.60 -4.52 19.81
C VAL A 113 3.43 -5.66 20.79
N SER A 114 3.53 -5.41 22.09
CA SER A 114 3.22 -6.41 23.09
C SER A 114 1.72 -6.40 23.43
N ASP A 115 1.23 -7.51 24.00
CA ASP A 115 -0.17 -7.62 24.44
C ASP A 115 -0.58 -6.50 25.40
N LYS A 116 0.35 -5.96 26.16
CA LYS A 116 0.09 -4.85 27.09
C LYS A 116 -0.29 -3.57 26.35
N GLU A 117 0.54 -3.15 25.39
CA GLU A 117 0.29 -1.93 24.59
C GLU A 117 -0.97 -2.08 23.73
N LEU A 118 -1.19 -3.30 23.22
CA LEU A 118 -2.40 -3.60 22.47
C LEU A 118 -3.65 -3.48 23.35
N ASN A 119 -3.63 -4.02 24.56
CA ASN A 119 -4.72 -3.92 25.51
C ASN A 119 -4.95 -2.48 25.99
N GLU A 120 -3.89 -1.69 26.20
CA GLU A 120 -4.02 -0.26 26.51
C GLU A 120 -4.66 0.50 25.34
N CYS A 121 -4.28 0.19 24.10
CA CYS A 121 -4.89 0.76 22.92
C CYS A 121 -6.37 0.37 22.79
N MET A 122 -6.69 -0.90 23.03
CA MET A 122 -8.06 -1.42 23.05
C MET A 122 -8.92 -0.68 24.08
N THR A 123 -8.43 -0.50 25.31
CA THR A 123 -9.14 0.24 26.36
C THR A 123 -9.45 1.69 25.97
N ARG A 124 -8.51 2.36 25.29
CA ARG A 124 -8.77 3.72 24.77
C ARG A 124 -9.83 3.74 23.67
N MET A 125 -9.79 2.74 22.79
CA MET A 125 -10.80 2.62 21.74
C MET A 125 -12.17 2.23 22.31
N ASP A 126 -12.24 1.44 23.39
CA ASP A 126 -13.50 1.17 24.11
C ASP A 126 -14.09 2.46 24.71
N SER A 127 -13.24 3.32 25.29
CA SER A 127 -13.69 4.62 25.77
C SER A 127 -14.26 5.49 24.63
N LEU A 128 -13.55 5.51 23.48
CA LEU A 128 -14.00 6.22 22.30
C LEU A 128 -15.33 5.66 21.76
N TYR A 129 -15.48 4.34 21.72
CA TYR A 129 -16.71 3.66 21.31
C TYR A 129 -17.89 4.07 22.21
N ASN A 130 -17.69 4.11 23.53
CA ASN A 130 -18.70 4.53 24.47
C ASN A 130 -19.11 6.01 24.23
N ASP A 131 -18.16 6.89 24.00
CA ASP A 131 -18.41 8.30 23.71
C ASP A 131 -19.16 8.49 22.38
N LEU A 132 -18.82 7.73 21.35
CA LEU A 132 -19.53 7.73 20.06
C LEU A 132 -20.98 7.21 20.22
N THR A 133 -21.17 6.14 20.99
CA THR A 133 -22.49 5.57 21.26
C THR A 133 -23.35 6.52 22.07
N ALA A 134 -22.73 7.24 23.02
CA ALA A 134 -23.38 8.29 23.81
C ALA A 134 -23.60 9.58 22.97
N LYS A 135 -23.22 9.63 21.72
CA LYS A 135 -23.36 10.78 20.79
C LYS A 135 -22.74 12.06 21.32
N LYS A 136 -21.62 11.98 22.07
CA LYS A 136 -20.89 13.15 22.55
C LYS A 136 -20.26 13.94 21.38
N PHE A 137 -19.92 13.26 20.31
CA PHE A 137 -19.43 13.79 19.03
C PHE A 137 -19.75 12.79 17.91
N THR A 138 -19.63 13.26 16.69
CA THR A 138 -19.89 12.44 15.49
C THR A 138 -18.71 11.49 15.19
N PHE A 139 -19.00 10.42 14.47
CA PHE A 139 -17.96 9.49 14.00
C PHE A 139 -16.96 10.20 13.08
N GLU A 140 -17.44 11.11 12.27
CA GLU A 140 -16.67 11.90 11.31
C GLU A 140 -15.70 12.87 12.01
N GLU A 141 -16.13 13.49 13.11
CA GLU A 141 -15.27 14.33 13.96
C GLU A 141 -14.18 13.46 14.64
N ALA A 142 -14.58 12.35 15.25
CA ALA A 142 -13.64 11.43 15.87
C ALA A 142 -12.60 10.91 14.88
N ALA A 143 -13.01 10.53 13.66
CA ALA A 143 -12.10 10.09 12.62
C ALA A 143 -11.08 11.18 12.25
N THR A 144 -11.52 12.42 12.14
CA THR A 144 -10.67 13.55 11.75
C THR A 144 -9.61 13.86 12.80
N PHE A 145 -9.95 13.76 14.09
CA PHE A 145 -9.04 14.17 15.18
C PHE A 145 -8.24 13.01 15.79
N ILE A 146 -8.76 11.79 15.78
CA ILE A 146 -8.21 10.67 16.54
C ILE A 146 -7.57 9.60 15.65
N SER A 147 -8.09 9.38 14.42
CA SER A 147 -7.63 8.29 13.59
C SER A 147 -6.14 8.42 13.25
N ALA A 148 -5.40 7.32 13.41
CA ALA A 148 -3.99 7.23 13.03
C ALA A 148 -3.80 7.11 11.52
N ASP A 149 -4.75 6.51 10.82
CA ASP A 149 -4.70 6.39 9.37
C ASP A 149 -4.98 7.75 8.70
N LYS A 150 -3.98 8.26 7.97
CA LYS A 150 -4.02 9.58 7.37
C LYS A 150 -5.03 9.70 6.22
N ASP A 151 -5.19 8.63 5.45
CA ASP A 151 -6.02 8.66 4.24
C ASP A 151 -7.50 8.73 4.61
N THR A 152 -7.95 7.83 5.47
CA THR A 152 -9.32 7.87 5.97
C THR A 152 -9.57 9.05 6.89
N ARG A 153 -8.58 9.47 7.71
CA ARG A 153 -8.67 10.65 8.56
C ARG A 153 -8.99 11.91 7.75
N ASN A 154 -8.25 12.13 6.66
CA ASN A 154 -8.45 13.29 5.77
C ASN A 154 -9.79 13.22 5.03
N ASN A 155 -10.38 12.03 4.92
CA ASN A 155 -11.67 11.77 4.31
C ASN A 155 -12.78 11.52 5.36
N LYS A 156 -12.65 12.10 6.57
CA LYS A 156 -13.64 12.01 7.66
C LYS A 156 -14.00 10.56 8.04
N GLY A 157 -13.02 9.67 7.98
CA GLY A 157 -13.19 8.25 8.28
C GLY A 157 -13.75 7.40 7.13
N LEU A 158 -14.03 7.98 5.97
CA LEU A 158 -14.57 7.26 4.84
C LEU A 158 -13.45 6.47 4.12
N MET A 159 -13.61 5.18 4.03
CA MET A 159 -12.73 4.30 3.23
C MET A 159 -13.04 4.46 1.75
N VAL A 160 -12.01 4.35 0.92
CA VAL A 160 -12.12 4.39 -0.55
C VAL A 160 -11.52 3.11 -1.11
N ASN A 161 -12.23 2.50 -2.05
CA ASN A 161 -11.77 1.29 -2.72
C ASN A 161 -10.59 1.64 -3.65
N GLN A 162 -9.44 1.04 -3.39
CA GLN A 162 -8.22 1.24 -4.18
C GLN A 162 -7.92 0.07 -5.13
N ASN A 163 -8.81 -0.92 -5.19
CA ASN A 163 -8.64 -2.04 -6.12
C ASN A 163 -8.92 -1.58 -7.56
N PHE A 164 -7.88 -1.52 -8.37
CA PHE A 164 -7.96 -1.11 -9.79
C PHE A 164 -8.78 -2.06 -10.67
N GLU A 165 -8.98 -3.30 -10.24
CA GLU A 165 -9.77 -4.31 -10.95
C GLU A 165 -11.26 -4.24 -10.58
N SER A 166 -11.61 -3.44 -9.56
CA SER A 166 -12.98 -3.27 -9.09
C SER A 166 -13.73 -2.23 -9.90
N ASP A 167 -14.97 -2.52 -10.24
CA ASP A 167 -15.91 -1.52 -10.82
C ASP A 167 -16.18 -0.36 -9.85
N ASN A 168 -15.91 -0.56 -8.56
CA ASN A 168 -16.05 0.43 -7.50
C ASN A 168 -14.74 1.17 -7.17
N HIS A 169 -13.70 1.05 -8.01
CA HIS A 169 -12.43 1.73 -7.81
C HIS A 169 -12.64 3.24 -7.59
N SER A 170 -11.90 3.82 -6.64
CA SER A 170 -11.99 5.24 -6.25
C SER A 170 -13.35 5.69 -5.71
N THR A 171 -14.22 4.75 -5.32
CA THR A 171 -15.49 5.03 -4.65
C THR A 171 -15.49 4.51 -3.21
N PRO A 172 -16.41 4.94 -2.34
CA PRO A 172 -16.54 4.38 -1.00
C PRO A 172 -17.34 3.07 -0.94
N LYS A 173 -17.57 2.42 -2.09
CA LYS A 173 -18.28 1.15 -2.20
C LYS A 173 -17.27 0.01 -2.28
N PHE A 174 -17.57 -1.08 -1.58
CA PHE A 174 -16.77 -2.30 -1.56
C PHE A 174 -17.68 -3.51 -1.73
N GLU A 175 -17.25 -4.47 -2.48
CA GLU A 175 -17.77 -5.82 -2.37
C GLU A 175 -17.22 -6.47 -1.09
N MET A 176 -17.95 -7.43 -0.55
CA MET A 176 -17.53 -8.10 0.70
C MET A 176 -16.16 -8.77 0.58
N ALA A 177 -15.82 -9.26 -0.60
CA ALA A 177 -14.53 -9.88 -0.89
C ALA A 177 -13.35 -8.88 -0.97
N GLU A 178 -13.65 -7.60 -1.21
CA GLU A 178 -12.65 -6.52 -1.32
C GLU A 178 -12.28 -5.89 0.03
N LEU A 179 -13.11 -6.12 1.04
CA LEU A 179 -12.85 -5.63 2.40
C LEU A 179 -11.76 -6.47 3.07
N PRO A 180 -10.88 -5.86 3.87
CA PRO A 180 -10.04 -6.61 4.79
C PRO A 180 -10.88 -7.58 5.62
N GLN A 181 -10.36 -8.79 5.83
CA GLN A 181 -11.12 -9.91 6.40
C GLN A 181 -11.75 -9.55 7.74
N GLU A 182 -11.04 -8.82 8.60
CA GLU A 182 -11.50 -8.41 9.93
C GLU A 182 -12.67 -7.42 9.82
N ILE A 183 -12.56 -6.45 8.91
CA ILE A 183 -13.64 -5.48 8.64
C ILE A 183 -14.85 -6.20 8.05
N GLY A 184 -14.63 -7.08 7.05
CA GLY A 184 -15.70 -7.86 6.43
C GLY A 184 -16.50 -8.67 7.45
N LYS A 185 -15.84 -9.35 8.39
CA LYS A 185 -16.49 -10.09 9.48
C LYS A 185 -17.37 -9.19 10.35
N MET A 186 -16.87 -7.97 10.68
CA MET A 186 -17.62 -7.04 11.52
C MET A 186 -18.85 -6.49 10.78
N VAL A 187 -18.68 -5.96 9.58
CA VAL A 187 -19.78 -5.32 8.85
C VAL A 187 -20.84 -6.32 8.37
N TYR A 188 -20.52 -7.61 8.26
CA TYR A 188 -21.47 -8.63 7.85
C TYR A 188 -22.70 -8.68 8.75
N THR A 189 -22.50 -8.55 10.06
CA THR A 189 -23.57 -8.62 11.09
C THR A 189 -24.17 -7.26 11.45
N MET A 190 -23.58 -6.15 10.99
CA MET A 190 -24.01 -4.79 11.33
C MET A 190 -25.19 -4.33 10.49
N GLN A 191 -26.01 -3.46 11.06
CA GLN A 191 -27.03 -2.69 10.35
C GLN A 191 -26.48 -1.34 9.91
N VAL A 192 -27.14 -0.71 8.95
CA VAL A 192 -26.76 0.64 8.49
C VAL A 192 -26.90 1.63 9.64
N GLY A 193 -25.82 2.35 9.93
CA GLY A 193 -25.71 3.29 11.03
C GLY A 193 -24.99 2.74 12.25
N ASP A 194 -24.85 1.41 12.37
CA ASP A 194 -24.16 0.79 13.50
C ASP A 194 -22.68 1.12 13.54
N ILE A 195 -22.15 1.17 14.77
CA ILE A 195 -20.73 1.33 15.06
C ILE A 195 -20.25 0.02 15.69
N SER A 196 -19.17 -0.57 15.18
CA SER A 196 -18.60 -1.79 15.73
C SER A 196 -17.96 -1.55 17.11
N LYS A 197 -17.85 -2.59 17.92
CA LYS A 197 -16.90 -2.59 19.03
C LYS A 197 -15.47 -2.52 18.48
N PRO A 198 -14.49 -2.05 19.30
CA PRO A 198 -13.09 -2.12 18.89
C PRO A 198 -12.65 -3.55 18.58
N PHE A 199 -11.83 -3.69 17.56
CA PHE A 199 -11.22 -4.95 17.16
C PHE A 199 -9.79 -4.71 16.63
N THR A 200 -8.97 -5.75 16.67
CA THR A 200 -7.61 -5.69 16.11
C THR A 200 -7.63 -6.08 14.64
N MET A 201 -6.80 -5.41 13.85
CA MET A 201 -6.56 -5.74 12.45
C MET A 201 -5.14 -5.39 12.05
N ILE A 202 -4.70 -5.94 10.92
CA ILE A 202 -3.45 -5.54 10.27
C ILE A 202 -3.79 -4.52 9.18
N ASN A 203 -3.15 -3.34 9.24
CA ASN A 203 -3.36 -2.31 8.23
C ASN A 203 -2.50 -2.56 6.97
N ASP A 204 -2.66 -1.74 5.93
CA ASP A 204 -1.93 -1.83 4.66
C ASP A 204 -0.41 -1.72 4.83
N LYS A 205 0.06 -1.14 5.94
CA LYS A 205 1.47 -1.02 6.31
C LYS A 205 2.00 -2.22 7.09
N GLN A 206 1.22 -3.31 7.15
CA GLN A 206 1.55 -4.51 7.90
C GLN A 206 1.78 -4.26 9.41
N LYS A 207 1.08 -3.26 9.96
CA LYS A 207 1.09 -2.97 11.41
C LYS A 207 -0.21 -3.43 12.04
N GLU A 208 -0.11 -3.96 13.25
CA GLU A 208 -1.26 -4.27 14.08
C GLU A 208 -1.84 -2.98 14.66
N VAL A 209 -3.12 -2.76 14.43
CA VAL A 209 -3.87 -1.58 14.88
C VAL A 209 -5.19 -1.98 15.49
N VAL A 210 -5.73 -1.13 16.35
CA VAL A 210 -7.10 -1.27 16.84
C VAL A 210 -8.01 -0.37 16.01
N ALA A 211 -9.14 -0.91 15.58
CA ALA A 211 -10.07 -0.23 14.69
C ALA A 211 -11.50 -0.24 15.23
N ILE A 212 -12.26 0.79 14.86
CA ILE A 212 -13.73 0.86 14.97
C ILE A 212 -14.26 1.21 13.59
N VAL A 213 -15.29 0.52 13.14
CA VAL A 213 -15.94 0.80 11.86
C VAL A 213 -17.39 1.21 12.07
N LYS A 214 -17.89 2.09 11.19
CA LYS A 214 -19.30 2.47 11.10
C LYS A 214 -19.81 2.07 9.72
N LEU A 215 -20.89 1.31 9.68
CA LEU A 215 -21.54 0.95 8.43
C LEU A 215 -22.40 2.14 7.95
N LYS A 216 -21.95 2.83 6.92
CA LYS A 216 -22.63 4.03 6.42
C LYS A 216 -23.83 3.69 5.52
N ALA A 217 -23.66 2.70 4.67
CA ALA A 217 -24.69 2.25 3.73
C ALA A 217 -24.46 0.80 3.37
N ARG A 218 -25.54 0.11 3.00
CA ARG A 218 -25.52 -1.22 2.41
C ARG A 218 -26.33 -1.16 1.13
N VAL A 219 -25.77 -1.67 0.06
CA VAL A 219 -26.43 -1.74 -1.25
C VAL A 219 -26.68 -3.21 -1.52
N ASP A 220 -27.97 -3.59 -1.59
CA ASP A 220 -28.34 -4.94 -1.94
C ASP A 220 -28.15 -5.18 -3.44
N GLN A 221 -28.06 -6.44 -3.83
CA GLN A 221 -27.96 -6.82 -5.24
C GLN A 221 -29.14 -6.22 -6.02
N HIS A 222 -28.82 -5.43 -7.03
CA HIS A 222 -29.83 -4.77 -7.87
C HIS A 222 -29.35 -4.71 -9.32
N LYS A 223 -30.28 -4.45 -10.22
CA LYS A 223 -29.96 -4.18 -11.62
C LYS A 223 -29.36 -2.77 -11.72
N ALA A 224 -28.20 -2.65 -12.38
CA ALA A 224 -27.48 -1.36 -12.49
C ALA A 224 -28.43 -0.23 -12.93
N ASN A 225 -28.36 0.87 -12.21
CA ASN A 225 -29.15 2.07 -12.47
C ASN A 225 -28.32 3.34 -12.33
N ILE A 226 -28.78 4.44 -12.96
CA ILE A 226 -28.02 5.70 -13.00
C ILE A 226 -27.92 6.35 -11.61
N SER A 227 -28.88 6.15 -10.71
CA SER A 227 -28.87 6.78 -9.40
C SER A 227 -27.79 6.23 -8.47
N ASP A 228 -27.65 4.89 -8.46
CA ASP A 228 -26.78 4.19 -7.52
C ASP A 228 -25.41 3.87 -8.11
N ASP A 229 -25.34 3.65 -9.45
CA ASP A 229 -24.15 3.14 -10.13
C ASP A 229 -23.54 4.13 -11.14
N TYR A 230 -23.89 5.41 -11.02
CA TYR A 230 -23.47 6.44 -11.99
C TYR A 230 -21.97 6.40 -12.31
N GLN A 231 -21.11 6.29 -11.30
CA GLN A 231 -19.66 6.30 -11.50
C GLN A 231 -19.17 5.06 -12.25
N ALA A 232 -19.69 3.89 -11.90
CA ALA A 232 -19.36 2.64 -12.57
C ALA A 232 -19.82 2.67 -14.04
N LEU A 233 -21.07 3.04 -14.27
CA LEU A 233 -21.64 3.18 -15.62
C LEU A 233 -20.89 4.24 -16.45
N LYS A 234 -20.56 5.36 -15.85
CA LYS A 234 -19.74 6.40 -16.49
C LYS A 234 -18.37 5.88 -16.90
N SER A 235 -17.67 5.17 -16.00
CA SER A 235 -16.36 4.58 -16.28
C SER A 235 -16.42 3.59 -17.46
N ILE A 236 -17.43 2.75 -17.50
CA ILE A 236 -17.65 1.78 -18.60
C ILE A 236 -17.85 2.53 -19.93
N VAL A 237 -18.71 3.55 -19.94
CA VAL A 237 -18.98 4.36 -21.14
C VAL A 237 -17.74 5.13 -21.60
N GLU A 238 -17.01 5.73 -20.67
CA GLU A 238 -15.77 6.46 -20.97
C GLU A 238 -14.68 5.53 -21.53
N SER A 239 -14.53 4.33 -20.95
CA SER A 239 -13.57 3.33 -21.45
C SER A 239 -13.91 2.89 -22.86
N ARG A 240 -15.18 2.54 -23.13
CA ARG A 240 -15.64 2.17 -24.48
C ARG A 240 -15.40 3.31 -25.48
N LYS A 241 -15.76 4.52 -25.12
CA LYS A 241 -15.58 5.69 -26.00
C LYS A 241 -14.10 5.98 -26.25
N ARG A 242 -13.23 5.76 -25.27
CA ARG A 242 -11.77 5.88 -25.43
C ARG A 242 -11.23 4.84 -26.40
N GLU A 243 -11.69 3.60 -26.31
CA GLU A 243 -11.32 2.54 -27.23
C GLU A 243 -11.77 2.84 -28.66
N GLU A 244 -13.01 3.30 -28.86
CA GLU A 244 -13.54 3.73 -30.15
C GLU A 244 -12.69 4.86 -30.75
N LEU A 245 -12.40 5.90 -29.97
CA LEU A 245 -11.58 7.03 -30.41
C LEU A 245 -10.15 6.61 -30.74
N LEU A 246 -9.57 5.70 -29.95
CA LEU A 246 -8.23 5.16 -30.21
C LEU A 246 -8.20 4.34 -31.50
N HIS A 247 -9.22 3.49 -31.69
CA HIS A 247 -9.38 2.70 -32.91
C HIS A 247 -9.46 3.58 -34.14
N ASP A 248 -10.33 4.58 -34.14
CA ASP A 248 -10.50 5.52 -35.25
C ASP A 248 -9.22 6.33 -35.51
N TRP A 249 -8.55 6.76 -34.44
CA TRP A 249 -7.28 7.45 -34.54
C TRP A 249 -6.18 6.58 -35.20
N ILE A 250 -6.07 5.31 -34.79
CA ILE A 250 -5.11 4.36 -35.35
C ILE A 250 -5.40 4.17 -36.86
N ILE A 251 -6.65 3.90 -37.25
CA ILE A 251 -7.04 3.75 -38.66
C ILE A 251 -6.69 5.01 -39.47
N LYS A 252 -6.97 6.18 -38.92
CA LYS A 252 -6.63 7.44 -39.56
C LYS A 252 -5.11 7.62 -39.74
N LYS A 253 -4.34 7.25 -38.69
CA LYS A 253 -2.88 7.30 -38.71
C LYS A 253 -2.26 6.29 -39.69
N GLN A 254 -2.80 5.08 -39.79
CA GLN A 254 -2.36 4.08 -40.76
C GLN A 254 -2.42 4.62 -42.20
N LYS A 255 -3.46 5.40 -42.54
CA LYS A 255 -3.63 6.00 -43.86
C LYS A 255 -2.58 7.09 -44.18
N SER A 256 -2.16 7.83 -43.15
CA SER A 256 -1.29 9.02 -43.30
C SER A 256 0.18 8.77 -42.93
N THR A 257 0.52 7.62 -42.35
CA THR A 257 1.87 7.33 -41.87
C THR A 257 2.53 6.28 -42.77
N TYR A 258 3.80 6.50 -43.11
CA TYR A 258 4.58 5.48 -43.79
C TYR A 258 4.99 4.41 -42.76
N VAL A 259 4.61 3.17 -43.06
CA VAL A 259 4.98 2.00 -42.24
C VAL A 259 5.59 0.96 -43.18
N ARG A 260 6.76 0.44 -42.78
CA ARG A 260 7.41 -0.69 -43.49
C ARG A 260 7.45 -1.89 -42.55
N ILE A 261 6.82 -2.98 -42.97
CA ILE A 261 6.85 -4.25 -42.25
C ILE A 261 7.76 -5.19 -43.04
N SER A 262 8.72 -5.82 -42.35
CA SER A 262 9.61 -6.82 -42.93
C SER A 262 8.84 -8.06 -43.37
N ASP A 263 9.26 -8.71 -44.44
CA ASP A 263 8.52 -9.77 -45.12
C ASP A 263 8.15 -10.96 -44.17
N GLY A 264 9.04 -11.27 -43.20
CA GLY A 264 8.77 -12.32 -42.21
C GLY A 264 7.63 -12.03 -41.23
N TRP A 265 7.15 -10.78 -41.16
CA TRP A 265 6.09 -10.34 -40.24
C TRP A 265 4.81 -9.93 -40.96
N ARG A 266 4.75 -10.04 -42.26
CA ARG A 266 3.56 -9.64 -43.04
C ARG A 266 2.36 -10.56 -42.86
N ASN A 267 2.59 -11.82 -42.50
CA ASN A 267 1.53 -12.81 -42.28
C ASN A 267 1.07 -12.92 -40.86
N CYS A 268 1.36 -11.93 -39.99
CA CYS A 268 0.87 -11.88 -38.60
C CYS A 268 -0.55 -11.35 -38.56
N ASP A 269 -1.35 -11.86 -37.62
CA ASP A 269 -2.65 -11.30 -37.29
C ASP A 269 -2.44 -9.99 -36.50
N PHE A 270 -2.70 -8.88 -37.18
CA PHE A 270 -2.62 -7.57 -36.56
C PHE A 270 -3.98 -7.20 -35.93
N GLN A 271 -3.96 -6.72 -34.69
CA GLN A 271 -5.15 -6.23 -34.02
C GLN A 271 -5.91 -5.16 -34.83
N TYR A 272 -5.17 -4.34 -35.60
CA TYR A 272 -5.71 -3.33 -36.49
C TYR A 272 -5.32 -3.69 -37.92
N PRO A 273 -6.25 -4.14 -38.77
CA PRO A 273 -5.96 -4.40 -40.19
C PRO A 273 -5.60 -3.08 -40.91
N GLY A 274 -4.75 -3.15 -41.93
CA GLY A 274 -4.36 -1.97 -42.69
C GLY A 274 -2.92 -1.46 -42.46
N TRP A 275 -2.12 -2.19 -41.67
CA TRP A 275 -0.68 -1.94 -41.57
C TRP A 275 0.10 -2.37 -42.83
N ILE A 276 -0.42 -3.38 -43.54
CA ILE A 276 0.14 -3.82 -44.83
C ILE A 276 -0.59 -3.07 -45.92
N LYS A 277 0.10 -2.23 -46.61
CA LYS A 277 -0.40 -1.55 -47.82
C LYS A 277 0.05 -2.40 -49.02
N GLU A 278 -0.88 -2.75 -49.90
CA GLU A 278 -0.62 -3.36 -51.20
C GLU A 278 0.18 -2.46 -52.10
#